data_849b6fb8893f1777f59d536770b81cfa
#
_entry.id   849b6fb8893f1777f59d536770b81cfa
#
_cell.length_a   1.000
_cell.length_b   1.000
_cell.length_c   1.000
_cell.angle_alpha   90.00
_cell.angle_beta   90.00
_cell.angle_gamma   90.00
#
_symmetry.space_group_name_H-M   'P 1'
#
loop_
_entity.id
_entity.type
_entity.pdbx_description
1 polymer ?
#
loop_
_entity_poly.entity_id
_entity_poly.type
_entity_poly.pdbx_seq_one_letter_code
_entity_poly.pdbx_strand_id
1 'polypeptide(L)'
;DFITGNRKNCLEDGEIIKSVVLPEPKANTYVKYAYVGMRQSMEIDIANMAISLTVDGDTITDAKCVMGSVAIKPLVSEAVPKALIGTKLGDEAAIKAAGEAAQSEVHPITDVRASANYRVDVIGALARRILRELAEEIQG
;
A
#
# COMPACT_ATOMS: atom_id res chain seq x y z
N ASP A 1 -4.19 17.41 0.73
CA ASP A 1 -3.92 16.44 -0.37
C ASP A 1 -3.31 17.14 -1.58
N PHE A 2 -2.03 16.88 -1.86
CA PHE A 2 -1.30 17.50 -2.96
C PHE A 2 -1.83 17.07 -4.34
N ILE A 3 -2.07 15.76 -4.54
CA ILE A 3 -2.61 15.22 -5.80
C ILE A 3 -4.13 15.32 -5.76
N THR A 4 -4.71 16.16 -6.60
CA THR A 4 -6.15 16.43 -6.63
C THR A 4 -6.90 15.63 -7.69
N GLY A 5 -6.19 15.03 -8.67
CA GLY A 5 -6.79 14.20 -9.71
C GLY A 5 -5.78 13.71 -10.73
N ASN A 6 -6.26 13.13 -11.83
CA ASN A 6 -5.39 12.66 -12.91
C ASN A 6 -4.62 13.84 -13.53
N ARG A 7 -3.29 13.83 -13.41
CA ARG A 7 -2.39 14.90 -13.89
C ARG A 7 -2.72 16.29 -13.29
N LYS A 8 -3.33 16.30 -12.10
CA LYS A 8 -3.69 17.53 -11.39
C LYS A 8 -3.11 17.52 -9.98
N ASN A 9 -2.64 18.66 -9.54
CA ASN A 9 -2.20 18.90 -8.18
C ASN A 9 -2.77 20.23 -7.68
N CYS A 10 -2.47 20.63 -6.45
CA CYS A 10 -2.98 21.84 -5.83
C CYS A 10 -2.10 23.08 -6.04
N LEU A 11 -1.01 23.00 -6.83
CA LEU A 11 -0.15 24.15 -7.11
C LEU A 11 -0.85 25.14 -8.03
N GLU A 12 -0.68 26.41 -7.73
CA GLU A 12 -1.08 27.54 -8.57
C GLU A 12 0.08 27.97 -9.48
N ASP A 13 -0.21 28.79 -10.49
CA ASP A 13 0.80 29.29 -11.41
C ASP A 13 1.88 30.09 -10.66
N GLY A 14 3.12 29.70 -10.85
CA GLY A 14 4.29 30.33 -10.19
C GLY A 14 4.67 29.68 -8.86
N GLU A 15 3.92 28.71 -8.35
CA GLU A 15 4.28 27.96 -7.15
C GLU A 15 5.24 26.80 -7.43
N ILE A 16 6.13 26.53 -6.48
CA ILE A 16 7.05 25.39 -6.49
C ILE A 16 6.98 24.61 -5.18
N ILE A 17 7.23 23.32 -5.24
CA ILE A 17 7.37 22.50 -4.03
C ILE A 17 8.68 22.87 -3.34
N LYS A 18 8.59 23.49 -2.16
CA LYS A 18 9.76 23.87 -1.35
C LYS A 18 10.36 22.70 -0.61
N SER A 19 9.53 21.85 -0.02
CA SER A 19 10.00 20.73 0.82
C SER A 19 8.91 19.67 0.97
N VAL A 20 9.34 18.45 1.26
CA VAL A 20 8.48 17.35 1.73
C VAL A 20 8.91 17.02 3.15
N VAL A 21 7.95 17.01 4.09
CA VAL A 21 8.22 16.69 5.49
C VAL A 21 7.84 15.24 5.73
N LEU A 22 8.83 14.45 6.13
CA LEU A 22 8.61 13.07 6.60
C LEU A 22 8.57 13.09 8.12
N PRO A 23 7.45 12.71 8.75
CA PRO A 23 7.40 12.59 10.20
C PRO A 23 8.32 11.47 10.68
N GLU A 24 8.91 11.65 11.86
CA GLU A 24 9.66 10.58 12.50
C GLU A 24 8.76 9.37 12.76
N PRO A 25 9.15 8.15 12.38
CA PRO A 25 8.34 6.98 12.64
C PRO A 25 8.25 6.70 14.14
N LYS A 26 7.10 6.20 14.60
CA LYS A 26 6.96 5.70 15.97
C LYS A 26 7.90 4.51 16.20
N ALA A 27 8.32 4.31 17.45
CA ALA A 27 9.04 3.08 17.82
C ALA A 27 8.22 1.83 17.41
N ASN A 28 8.90 0.74 17.11
CA ASN A 28 8.32 -0.53 16.67
C ASN A 28 7.42 -0.40 15.41
N THR A 29 7.77 0.53 14.53
CA THR A 29 7.10 0.70 13.23
C THR A 29 7.98 0.11 12.14
N TYR A 30 7.41 -0.80 11.38
CA TYR A 30 8.06 -1.50 10.26
C TYR A 30 7.32 -1.18 8.97
N VAL A 31 8.07 -0.98 7.90
CA VAL A 31 7.51 -0.59 6.60
C VAL A 31 8.05 -1.50 5.51
N LYS A 32 7.16 -2.00 4.67
CA LYS A 32 7.57 -2.77 3.49
C LYS A 32 6.86 -2.28 2.25
N TYR A 33 7.62 -2.22 1.16
CA TYR A 33 7.14 -1.87 -0.18
C TYR A 33 7.34 -3.06 -1.11
N ALA A 34 6.37 -3.32 -1.95
CA ALA A 34 6.49 -4.28 -3.04
C ALA A 34 5.72 -3.80 -4.28
N TYR A 35 6.16 -4.25 -5.43
CA TYR A 35 5.54 -3.94 -6.71
C TYR A 35 5.56 -5.14 -7.66
N VAL A 36 4.76 -5.04 -8.69
CA VAL A 36 4.79 -5.93 -9.86
C VAL A 36 4.96 -5.07 -11.10
N GLY A 37 5.94 -5.42 -11.89
CA GLY A 37 6.27 -4.78 -13.16
C GLY A 37 6.49 -5.79 -14.28
N MET A 38 6.73 -5.31 -15.51
CA MET A 38 6.98 -6.15 -16.68
C MET A 38 8.44 -6.55 -16.82
N ARG A 39 9.36 -5.84 -16.18
CA ARG A 39 10.82 -6.03 -16.27
C ARG A 39 11.48 -5.61 -14.95
N GLN A 40 12.77 -5.90 -14.80
CA GLN A 40 13.48 -5.67 -13.53
C GLN A 40 14.02 -4.24 -13.35
N SER A 41 13.95 -3.40 -14.36
CA SER A 41 14.56 -2.06 -14.32
C SER A 41 13.87 -1.10 -15.28
N MET A 42 13.88 0.19 -14.93
CA MET A 42 13.37 1.30 -15.75
C MET A 42 11.95 1.07 -16.26
N GLU A 43 11.05 0.74 -15.34
CA GLU A 43 9.68 0.42 -15.69
C GLU A 43 8.64 1.27 -14.96
N ILE A 44 7.40 1.16 -15.44
CA ILE A 44 6.22 1.69 -14.76
C ILE A 44 5.51 0.49 -14.14
N ASP A 45 5.25 0.56 -12.84
CA ASP A 45 4.61 -0.51 -12.09
C ASP A 45 3.22 -0.84 -12.65
N ILE A 46 2.92 -2.12 -12.75
CA ILE A 46 1.55 -2.62 -12.98
C ILE A 46 0.69 -2.31 -11.77
N ALA A 47 1.21 -2.64 -10.58
CA ALA A 47 0.64 -2.29 -9.29
C ALA A 47 1.76 -2.25 -8.25
N ASN A 48 1.61 -1.40 -7.24
CA ASN A 48 2.52 -1.33 -6.10
C ASN A 48 1.77 -1.08 -4.80
N MET A 49 2.41 -1.42 -3.69
CA MET A 49 1.85 -1.27 -2.36
C MET A 49 2.95 -1.02 -1.33
N ALA A 50 2.68 -0.12 -0.40
CA ALA A 50 3.45 0.05 0.82
C ALA A 50 2.54 -0.20 2.03
N ILE A 51 2.99 -1.03 2.97
CA ILE A 51 2.32 -1.25 4.25
C ILE A 51 3.27 -0.87 5.37
N SER A 52 2.74 -0.13 6.35
CA SER A 52 3.42 0.19 7.61
C SER A 52 2.62 -0.44 8.74
N LEU A 53 3.29 -1.16 9.64
CA LEU A 53 2.72 -1.72 10.86
C LEU A 53 3.46 -1.18 12.07
N THR A 54 2.73 -0.75 13.09
CA THR A 54 3.27 -0.49 14.44
C THR A 54 2.78 -1.61 15.35
N VAL A 55 3.68 -2.20 16.12
CA VAL A 55 3.34 -3.37 16.95
C VAL A 55 3.69 -3.16 18.42
N ASP A 56 2.91 -3.79 19.30
CA ASP A 56 3.20 -3.97 20.71
C ASP A 56 3.25 -5.46 21.01
N GLY A 57 4.47 -5.98 21.25
CA GLY A 57 4.70 -7.43 21.23
C GLY A 57 4.37 -8.03 19.87
N ASP A 58 3.39 -8.93 19.85
CA ASP A 58 2.89 -9.59 18.63
C ASP A 58 1.59 -8.97 18.08
N THR A 59 1.07 -7.91 18.71
CA THR A 59 -0.20 -7.30 18.36
C THR A 59 -0.01 -6.05 17.51
N ILE A 60 -0.74 -5.94 16.40
CA ILE A 60 -0.73 -4.78 15.51
C ILE A 60 -1.57 -3.66 16.16
N THR A 61 -0.92 -2.55 16.53
CA THR A 61 -1.57 -1.41 17.21
C THR A 61 -1.90 -0.26 16.25
N ASP A 62 -1.17 -0.15 15.14
CA ASP A 62 -1.42 0.84 14.08
C ASP A 62 -1.01 0.24 12.74
N ALA A 63 -1.73 0.58 11.69
CA ALA A 63 -1.43 0.14 10.34
C ALA A 63 -1.75 1.24 9.33
N LYS A 64 -0.94 1.34 8.28
CA LYS A 64 -1.21 2.19 7.11
C LYS A 64 -0.93 1.40 5.85
N CYS A 65 -1.72 1.62 4.83
CA CYS A 65 -1.53 1.01 3.53
C CYS A 65 -1.73 2.07 2.43
N VAL A 66 -0.80 2.13 1.49
CA VAL A 66 -0.90 2.98 0.29
C VAL A 66 -0.69 2.11 -0.94
N MET A 67 -1.57 2.28 -1.92
CA MET A 67 -1.55 1.53 -3.17
C MET A 67 -1.36 2.46 -4.36
N GLY A 68 -0.51 2.08 -5.29
CA GLY A 68 -0.23 2.84 -6.51
C GLY A 68 -0.56 2.08 -7.79
N SER A 69 -0.76 2.82 -8.88
CA SER A 69 -1.11 2.29 -10.21
C SER A 69 -2.47 1.56 -10.30
N VAL A 70 -3.35 1.74 -9.30
CA VAL A 70 -4.65 1.05 -9.18
C VAL A 70 -5.82 1.99 -8.94
N ALA A 71 -5.59 3.29 -9.01
CA ALA A 71 -6.59 4.35 -8.95
C ALA A 71 -6.08 5.60 -9.69
N ILE A 72 -6.90 6.64 -9.77
CA ILE A 72 -6.55 7.91 -10.42
C ILE A 72 -5.34 8.60 -9.76
N LYS A 73 -5.18 8.41 -8.45
CA LYS A 73 -4.07 8.92 -7.62
C LYS A 73 -3.62 7.82 -6.66
N PRO A 74 -2.45 7.94 -5.98
CA PRO A 74 -2.10 7.02 -4.92
C PRO A 74 -3.25 6.90 -3.91
N LEU A 75 -3.69 5.67 -3.66
CA LEU A 75 -4.84 5.36 -2.82
C LEU A 75 -4.35 5.04 -1.41
N VAL A 76 -4.76 5.85 -0.44
CA VAL A 76 -4.57 5.54 0.98
C VAL A 76 -5.75 4.68 1.42
N SER A 77 -5.47 3.44 1.80
CA SER A 77 -6.49 2.48 2.21
C SER A 77 -7.03 2.80 3.59
N GLU A 78 -8.34 2.69 3.74
CA GLU A 78 -9.01 2.68 5.05
C GLU A 78 -9.40 1.28 5.50
N ALA A 79 -9.65 0.37 4.57
CA ALA A 79 -10.15 -0.97 4.87
C ALA A 79 -9.03 -1.91 5.33
N VAL A 80 -7.82 -1.82 4.74
CA VAL A 80 -6.68 -2.66 5.15
C VAL A 80 -6.28 -2.43 6.61
N PRO A 81 -6.08 -1.18 7.09
CA PRO A 81 -5.85 -0.95 8.52
C PRO A 81 -6.94 -1.50 9.43
N LYS A 82 -8.22 -1.35 9.04
CA LYS A 82 -9.35 -1.87 9.83
C LYS A 82 -9.34 -3.40 9.96
N ALA A 83 -8.82 -4.11 8.95
CA ALA A 83 -8.70 -5.56 8.97
C ALA A 83 -7.50 -6.06 9.83
N LEU A 84 -6.52 -5.19 10.11
CA LEU A 84 -5.27 -5.56 10.76
C LEU A 84 -5.16 -5.10 12.21
N ILE A 85 -5.65 -3.90 12.53
CA ILE A 85 -5.51 -3.33 13.88
C ILE A 85 -6.22 -4.21 14.92
N GLY A 86 -5.48 -4.56 15.98
CA GLY A 86 -5.93 -5.45 17.06
C GLY A 86 -5.73 -6.94 16.77
N THR A 87 -5.22 -7.32 15.59
CA THR A 87 -4.88 -8.72 15.28
C THR A 87 -3.42 -9.02 15.58
N LYS A 88 -3.04 -10.29 15.54
CA LYS A 88 -1.66 -10.71 15.77
C LYS A 88 -0.87 -10.75 14.46
N LEU A 89 0.44 -10.52 14.58
CA LEU A 89 1.38 -10.74 13.48
C LEU A 89 1.29 -12.19 13.01
N GLY A 90 1.21 -12.37 11.68
CA GLY A 90 1.15 -13.70 11.07
C GLY A 90 -0.23 -14.39 11.15
N ASP A 91 -1.27 -13.72 11.65
CA ASP A 91 -2.63 -14.24 11.61
C ASP A 91 -3.12 -14.36 10.15
N GLU A 92 -3.17 -15.58 9.64
CA GLU A 92 -3.56 -15.86 8.25
C GLU A 92 -5.00 -15.42 7.91
N ALA A 93 -5.91 -15.41 8.90
CA ALA A 93 -7.27 -14.92 8.69
C ALA A 93 -7.27 -13.40 8.49
N ALA A 94 -6.51 -12.66 9.31
CA ALA A 94 -6.33 -11.22 9.16
C ALA A 94 -5.59 -10.87 7.86
N ILE A 95 -4.54 -11.61 7.50
CA ILE A 95 -3.80 -11.44 6.25
C ILE A 95 -4.71 -11.63 5.04
N LYS A 96 -5.56 -12.66 5.05
CA LYS A 96 -6.55 -12.90 4.00
C LYS A 96 -7.55 -11.76 3.91
N ALA A 97 -8.13 -11.35 5.04
CA ALA A 97 -9.09 -10.26 5.11
C ALA A 97 -8.49 -8.92 4.61
N ALA A 98 -7.24 -8.62 4.98
CA ALA A 98 -6.53 -7.44 4.49
C ALA A 98 -6.32 -7.47 2.97
N GLY A 99 -6.02 -8.65 2.40
CA GLY A 99 -5.92 -8.84 0.95
C GLY A 99 -7.25 -8.59 0.22
N GLU A 100 -8.34 -9.10 0.75
CA GLU A 100 -9.71 -8.89 0.22
C GLU A 100 -10.14 -7.42 0.38
N ALA A 101 -9.83 -6.80 1.51
CA ALA A 101 -10.06 -5.38 1.76
C ALA A 101 -9.32 -4.49 0.73
N ALA A 102 -8.04 -4.76 0.47
CA ALA A 102 -7.27 -4.04 -0.54
C ALA A 102 -7.89 -4.15 -1.93
N GLN A 103 -8.35 -5.35 -2.32
CA GLN A 103 -9.02 -5.57 -3.61
C GLN A 103 -10.33 -4.78 -3.74
N SER A 104 -11.07 -4.60 -2.65
CA SER A 104 -12.36 -3.91 -2.67
C SER A 104 -12.28 -2.39 -2.85
N GLU A 105 -11.12 -1.79 -2.54
CA GLU A 105 -10.93 -0.34 -2.60
C GLU A 105 -10.36 0.17 -3.93
N VAL A 106 -9.79 -0.71 -4.76
CA VAL A 106 -9.08 -0.30 -5.97
C VAL A 106 -9.99 -0.23 -7.19
N HIS A 107 -9.74 0.75 -8.05
CA HIS A 107 -10.48 0.98 -9.29
C HIS A 107 -9.51 1.21 -10.46
N PRO A 108 -8.73 0.19 -10.84
CA PRO A 108 -7.72 0.31 -11.89
C PRO A 108 -8.34 0.39 -13.29
N ILE A 109 -7.57 0.97 -14.20
CA ILE A 109 -7.89 0.91 -15.63
C ILE A 109 -7.24 -0.32 -16.29
N THR A 110 -7.78 -0.73 -17.43
CA THR A 110 -7.08 -1.61 -18.38
C THR A 110 -6.24 -0.78 -19.33
N ASP A 111 -4.97 -1.11 -19.47
CA ASP A 111 -4.06 -0.49 -20.43
C ASP A 111 -3.16 -1.54 -21.11
N VAL A 112 -2.17 -1.08 -21.89
CA VAL A 112 -1.22 -1.94 -22.59
C VAL A 112 -0.36 -2.84 -21.70
N ARG A 113 -0.30 -2.54 -20.38
CA ARG A 113 0.53 -3.26 -19.41
C ARG A 113 -0.25 -4.39 -18.73
N ALA A 114 -1.52 -4.15 -18.41
CA ALA A 114 -2.33 -5.13 -17.69
C ALA A 114 -3.82 -4.79 -17.75
N SER A 115 -4.65 -5.83 -17.61
CA SER A 115 -6.09 -5.65 -17.39
C SER A 115 -6.39 -5.14 -15.99
N ALA A 116 -7.55 -4.47 -15.83
CA ALA A 116 -8.04 -4.02 -14.53
C ALA A 116 -8.17 -5.19 -13.54
N ASN A 117 -8.75 -6.31 -13.98
CA ASN A 117 -8.92 -7.49 -13.13
C ASN A 117 -7.57 -8.02 -12.62
N TYR A 118 -6.57 -8.12 -13.50
CA TYR A 118 -5.23 -8.56 -13.09
C TYR A 118 -4.62 -7.64 -12.04
N ARG A 119 -4.79 -6.32 -12.16
CA ARG A 119 -4.30 -5.36 -11.16
C ARG A 119 -5.00 -5.54 -9.81
N VAL A 120 -6.30 -5.83 -9.79
CA VAL A 120 -7.05 -6.16 -8.57
C VAL A 120 -6.47 -7.41 -7.91
N ASP A 121 -6.24 -8.48 -8.68
CA ASP A 121 -5.68 -9.73 -8.17
C ASP A 121 -4.26 -9.53 -7.60
N VAL A 122 -3.42 -8.76 -8.32
CA VAL A 122 -2.06 -8.42 -7.89
C VAL A 122 -2.07 -7.67 -6.55
N ILE A 123 -2.96 -6.70 -6.36
CA ILE A 123 -3.04 -5.94 -5.10
C ILE A 123 -3.34 -6.86 -3.93
N GLY A 124 -4.30 -7.77 -4.06
CA GLY A 124 -4.57 -8.75 -3.00
C GLY A 124 -3.40 -9.69 -2.73
N ALA A 125 -2.68 -10.08 -3.76
CA ALA A 125 -1.47 -10.91 -3.62
C ALA A 125 -0.33 -10.15 -2.94
N LEU A 126 -0.09 -8.89 -3.32
CA LEU A 126 0.92 -8.02 -2.70
C LEU A 126 0.63 -7.79 -1.22
N ALA A 127 -0.62 -7.50 -0.84
CA ALA A 127 -1.01 -7.32 0.56
C ALA A 127 -0.64 -8.57 1.39
N ARG A 128 -1.06 -9.75 0.95
CA ARG A 128 -0.77 -11.01 1.65
C ARG A 128 0.73 -11.30 1.73
N ARG A 129 1.47 -11.04 0.66
CA ARG A 129 2.92 -11.24 0.62
C ARG A 129 3.64 -10.31 1.60
N ILE A 130 3.38 -8.99 1.51
CA ILE A 130 4.01 -7.98 2.37
C ILE A 130 3.75 -8.29 3.85
N LEU A 131 2.52 -8.66 4.21
CA LEU A 131 2.15 -8.94 5.60
C LEU A 131 2.86 -10.18 6.16
N ARG A 132 3.04 -11.25 5.36
CA ARG A 132 3.82 -12.41 5.77
C ARG A 132 5.29 -12.07 5.94
N GLU A 133 5.88 -11.38 4.97
CA GLU A 133 7.27 -10.95 5.03
C GLU A 133 7.54 -10.00 6.21
N LEU A 134 6.58 -9.09 6.56
CA LEU A 134 6.69 -8.26 7.75
C LEU A 134 6.59 -9.08 9.04
N ALA A 135 5.69 -10.08 9.10
CA ALA A 135 5.57 -10.94 10.26
C ALA A 135 6.86 -11.75 10.50
N GLU A 136 7.44 -12.31 9.44
CA GLU A 136 8.73 -13.02 9.51
C GLU A 136 9.86 -12.10 9.97
N GLU A 137 9.95 -10.87 9.43
CA GLU A 137 10.99 -9.89 9.77
C GLU A 137 10.91 -9.40 11.22
N ILE A 138 9.70 -9.27 11.76
CA ILE A 138 9.47 -8.76 13.13
C ILE A 138 9.65 -9.86 14.18
N GLN A 139 9.32 -11.10 13.85
CA GLN A 139 9.38 -12.25 14.78
C GLN A 139 10.74 -12.98 14.76
N GLY A 140 11.55 -12.81 13.71
CA GLY A 140 12.86 -13.45 13.52
C GLY A 140 13.99 -12.70 14.13
#